data_fdfb1e75b2be34fe385a154a640b052c
#
_entry.id   fdfb1e75b2be34fe385a154a640b052c
#
_cell.length_a   1.000
_cell.length_b   1.000
_cell.length_c   1.000
_cell.angle_alpha   90.00
_cell.angle_beta   90.00
_cell.angle_gamma   90.00
#
_symmetry.space_group_name_H-M   'P 1'
#
loop_
_entity.id
_entity.type
_entity.pdbx_description
1 polymer ?
#
loop_
_entity_poly.entity_id
_entity_poly.type
_entity_poly.pdbx_seq_one_letter_code
_entity_poly.pdbx_strand_id
1 'polypeptide(L)'
;MIETKDIMLRDLRMSDIPKRTEWETVETEWQLWDGPWEFEGLAGAEKRKNVERRIRAMQTQAAHVWRDDERRKSFQIEVRGEAPRLIGWVASYYLTEYFMFTKDVTDRCAVGIDIPDQSARGNGYSYQALRLFIDYLLAHGEKDIYLQTWSGNLRMIHIAERVGFEECLRKTAIRMVRGKKYDGLTFRLNMEKYAEFICNYFVNES
;
A
#
# COMPACT_ATOMS: atom_id res chain seq x y z
N MET A 1 12.93 10.62 5.78
CA MET A 1 12.68 10.73 4.32
C MET A 1 13.48 9.62 3.66
N ILE A 2 12.87 8.83 2.79
CA ILE A 2 13.48 7.66 2.16
C ILE A 2 13.26 7.81 0.65
N GLU A 3 14.31 7.66 -0.18
CA GLU A 3 14.20 8.03 -1.58
C GLU A 3 15.07 7.19 -2.52
N THR A 4 14.67 7.18 -3.79
CA THR A 4 15.47 6.79 -4.95
C THR A 4 15.72 8.04 -5.82
N LYS A 5 16.31 7.85 -7.01
CA LYS A 5 16.43 8.94 -7.99
C LYS A 5 15.06 9.44 -8.48
N ASP A 6 14.05 8.55 -8.58
CA ASP A 6 12.77 8.81 -9.21
C ASP A 6 11.65 9.16 -8.23
N ILE A 7 11.65 8.55 -7.05
CA ILE A 7 10.57 8.72 -6.06
C ILE A 7 11.09 8.97 -4.65
N MET A 8 10.21 9.53 -3.83
CA MET A 8 10.43 9.75 -2.42
C MET A 8 9.21 9.24 -1.62
N LEU A 9 9.49 8.55 -0.51
CA LEU A 9 8.51 8.25 0.53
C LEU A 9 8.59 9.33 1.61
N ARG A 10 7.49 10.03 1.85
CA ARG A 10 7.41 11.12 2.83
C ARG A 10 6.11 11.09 3.63
N ASP A 11 6.11 11.80 4.73
CA ASP A 11 4.91 11.97 5.55
C ASP A 11 3.81 12.71 4.76
N LEU A 12 2.55 12.42 5.11
CA LEU A 12 1.38 13.11 4.58
C LEU A 12 1.40 14.58 5.04
N ARG A 13 1.15 15.51 4.13
CA ARG A 13 1.08 16.95 4.39
C ARG A 13 -0.36 17.45 4.26
N MET A 14 -0.69 18.54 4.93
CA MET A 14 -2.00 19.18 4.76
C MET A 14 -2.27 19.60 3.31
N SER A 15 -1.23 19.97 2.56
CA SER A 15 -1.31 20.30 1.13
C SER A 15 -1.69 19.11 0.23
N ASP A 16 -1.56 17.87 0.71
CA ASP A 16 -1.94 16.67 -0.03
C ASP A 16 -3.44 16.36 0.09
N ILE A 17 -4.11 16.88 1.11
CA ILE A 17 -5.51 16.55 1.43
C ILE A 17 -6.46 16.79 0.25
N PRO A 18 -6.36 17.89 -0.52
CA PRO A 18 -7.21 18.09 -1.70
C PRO A 18 -7.06 16.96 -2.72
N LYS A 19 -5.81 16.56 -3.09
CA LYS A 19 -5.58 15.48 -4.05
C LYS A 19 -6.02 14.11 -3.50
N ARG A 20 -5.76 13.86 -2.23
CA ARG A 20 -6.24 12.64 -1.56
C ARG A 20 -7.77 12.58 -1.53
N THR A 21 -8.44 13.71 -1.33
CA THR A 21 -9.92 13.81 -1.38
C THR A 21 -10.43 13.54 -2.78
N GLU A 22 -9.77 14.06 -3.82
CA GLU A 22 -10.12 13.80 -5.21
C GLU A 22 -10.07 12.29 -5.51
N TRP A 23 -9.07 11.56 -5.02
CA TRP A 23 -8.99 10.10 -5.16
C TRP A 23 -10.04 9.34 -4.38
N GLU A 24 -10.57 9.90 -3.30
CA GLU A 24 -11.69 9.28 -2.56
C GLU A 24 -13.06 9.53 -3.22
N THR A 25 -13.19 10.58 -4.06
CA THR A 25 -14.50 11.07 -4.53
C THR A 25 -14.67 11.10 -6.04
N VAL A 26 -13.62 11.35 -6.80
CA VAL A 26 -13.65 11.58 -8.26
C VAL A 26 -12.85 10.51 -9.00
N GLU A 27 -11.56 10.42 -8.75
CA GLU A 27 -10.66 9.47 -9.41
C GLU A 27 -10.62 8.13 -8.65
N THR A 28 -11.77 7.46 -8.56
CA THR A 28 -12.00 6.30 -7.66
C THR A 28 -11.66 4.94 -8.29
N GLU A 29 -11.01 4.88 -9.44
CA GLU A 29 -10.69 3.61 -10.13
C GLU A 29 -9.86 2.65 -9.26
N TRP A 30 -8.97 3.17 -8.43
CA TRP A 30 -8.17 2.37 -7.49
C TRP A 30 -9.01 1.54 -6.52
N GLN A 31 -10.20 2.03 -6.12
CA GLN A 31 -11.14 1.32 -5.25
C GLN A 31 -11.71 0.04 -5.88
N LEU A 32 -11.57 -0.14 -7.19
CA LEU A 32 -11.95 -1.38 -7.87
C LEU A 32 -10.95 -2.52 -7.62
N TRP A 33 -9.77 -2.20 -7.10
CA TRP A 33 -8.64 -3.13 -6.92
C TRP A 33 -8.26 -3.33 -5.46
N ASP A 34 -8.21 -2.25 -4.67
CA ASP A 34 -7.92 -2.30 -3.24
C ASP A 34 -9.20 -2.47 -2.42
N GLY A 35 -9.44 -3.69 -1.94
CA GLY A 35 -10.58 -4.01 -1.08
C GLY A 35 -11.95 -3.63 -1.66
N PRO A 36 -12.28 -3.95 -2.93
CA PRO A 36 -13.49 -3.43 -3.60
C PRO A 36 -14.78 -3.68 -2.82
N TRP A 37 -14.86 -4.74 -2.01
CA TRP A 37 -16.00 -5.01 -1.12
C TRP A 37 -16.23 -3.95 -0.04
N GLU A 38 -15.25 -3.08 0.24
CA GLU A 38 -15.40 -1.97 1.19
C GLU A 38 -16.14 -0.78 0.57
N PHE A 39 -16.20 -0.73 -0.75
CA PHE A 39 -16.80 0.36 -1.53
C PHE A 39 -18.07 -0.09 -2.27
N GLU A 40 -18.16 -1.37 -2.63
CA GLU A 40 -19.33 -1.93 -3.30
C GLU A 40 -20.57 -1.86 -2.40
N GLY A 41 -21.66 -1.35 -2.96
CA GLY A 41 -22.94 -1.21 -2.24
C GLY A 41 -23.06 0.06 -1.39
N LEU A 42 -21.98 0.80 -1.16
CA LEU A 42 -22.07 2.09 -0.47
C LEU A 42 -22.73 3.14 -1.37
N ALA A 43 -23.82 3.71 -0.90
CA ALA A 43 -24.56 4.74 -1.62
C ALA A 43 -24.98 5.90 -0.70
N GLY A 44 -25.32 7.04 -1.31
CA GLY A 44 -25.93 8.16 -0.62
C GLY A 44 -25.19 8.62 0.63
N ALA A 45 -25.88 8.63 1.77
CA ALA A 45 -25.35 9.13 3.04
C ALA A 45 -24.23 8.26 3.61
N GLU A 46 -24.28 6.95 3.42
CA GLU A 46 -23.28 6.01 3.92
C GLU A 46 -21.93 6.21 3.21
N LYS A 47 -21.95 6.35 1.88
CA LYS A 47 -20.75 6.66 1.10
C LYS A 47 -20.13 7.98 1.56
N ARG A 48 -20.94 9.04 1.72
CA ARG A 48 -20.47 10.35 2.22
C ARG A 48 -19.81 10.22 3.59
N LYS A 49 -20.46 9.55 4.54
CA LYS A 49 -19.95 9.35 5.90
C LYS A 49 -18.61 8.57 5.90
N ASN A 50 -18.48 7.57 5.03
CA ASN A 50 -17.22 6.80 4.88
C ASN A 50 -16.10 7.72 4.38
N VAL A 51 -16.34 8.48 3.30
CA VAL A 51 -15.36 9.43 2.73
C VAL A 51 -14.97 10.48 3.77
N GLU A 52 -15.92 11.10 4.46
CA GLU A 52 -15.63 12.09 5.50
C GLU A 52 -14.77 11.53 6.63
N ARG A 53 -15.04 10.29 7.06
CA ARG A 53 -14.23 9.61 8.08
C ARG A 53 -12.79 9.43 7.61
N ARG A 54 -12.59 8.99 6.35
CA ARG A 54 -11.24 8.81 5.75
C ARG A 54 -10.50 10.13 5.64
N ILE A 55 -11.17 11.19 5.18
CA ILE A 55 -10.58 12.53 5.09
C ILE A 55 -10.17 13.06 6.47
N ARG A 56 -11.01 12.92 7.50
CA ARG A 56 -10.68 13.35 8.87
C ARG A 56 -9.46 12.58 9.42
N ALA A 57 -9.39 11.27 9.16
CA ALA A 57 -8.23 10.48 9.56
C ALA A 57 -6.93 10.97 8.88
N MET A 58 -6.99 11.27 7.58
CA MET A 58 -5.88 11.86 6.85
C MET A 58 -5.47 13.24 7.38
N GLN A 59 -6.43 14.11 7.69
CA GLN A 59 -6.15 15.43 8.29
C GLN A 59 -5.47 15.29 9.66
N THR A 60 -5.94 14.36 10.50
CA THR A 60 -5.31 14.07 11.79
C THR A 60 -3.88 13.57 11.61
N GLN A 61 -3.65 12.68 10.65
CA GLN A 61 -2.31 12.19 10.33
C GLN A 61 -1.41 13.30 9.79
N ALA A 62 -1.91 14.16 8.91
CA ALA A 62 -1.15 15.27 8.33
C ALA A 62 -0.78 16.37 9.34
N ALA A 63 -1.57 16.50 10.40
CA ALA A 63 -1.31 17.44 11.50
C ALA A 63 -0.38 16.85 12.58
N HIS A 64 -0.09 15.54 12.53
CA HIS A 64 0.79 14.90 13.51
C HIS A 64 2.24 15.34 13.33
N VAL A 65 2.88 15.74 14.43
CA VAL A 65 4.30 16.07 14.45
C VAL A 65 5.08 14.80 14.77
N TRP A 66 5.70 14.24 13.76
CA TRP A 66 6.45 13.01 13.89
C TRP A 66 7.81 13.23 14.56
N ARG A 67 8.14 12.38 15.53
CA ARG A 67 9.48 12.30 16.10
C ARG A 67 10.37 11.46 15.19
N ASP A 68 11.68 11.69 15.22
CA ASP A 68 12.63 10.96 14.36
C ASP A 68 12.66 9.45 14.66
N ASP A 69 12.49 9.07 15.93
CA ASP A 69 12.47 7.68 16.41
C ASP A 69 11.09 6.99 16.27
N GLU A 70 10.05 7.73 15.88
CA GLU A 70 8.71 7.20 15.75
C GLU A 70 8.53 6.44 14.44
N ARG A 71 8.15 5.16 14.54
CA ARG A 71 7.87 4.31 13.38
C ARG A 71 6.60 4.77 12.66
N ARG A 72 6.74 5.13 11.36
CA ARG A 72 5.60 5.47 10.49
C ARG A 72 4.90 4.21 10.02
N LYS A 73 3.56 4.24 10.02
CA LYS A 73 2.72 3.17 9.46
C LYS A 73 2.42 3.36 7.98
N SER A 74 2.65 4.56 7.45
CA SER A 74 2.40 4.87 6.04
C SER A 74 3.24 6.03 5.56
N PHE A 75 3.50 6.06 4.25
CA PHE A 75 4.12 7.18 3.55
C PHE A 75 3.36 7.50 2.29
N GLN A 76 3.42 8.75 1.88
CA GLN A 76 3.01 9.18 0.55
C GLN A 76 4.15 8.92 -0.44
N ILE A 77 3.78 8.53 -1.65
CA ILE A 77 4.72 8.33 -2.77
C ILE A 77 4.69 9.59 -3.61
N GLU A 78 5.83 10.28 -3.66
CA GLU A 78 6.00 11.48 -4.47
C GLU A 78 7.04 11.21 -5.57
N VAL A 79 6.68 11.48 -6.83
CA VAL A 79 7.64 11.47 -7.95
C VAL A 79 8.51 12.70 -7.82
N ARG A 80 9.83 12.52 -7.96
CA ARG A 80 10.83 13.59 -7.91
C ARG A 80 11.00 14.24 -9.28
N GLY A 81 11.54 15.44 -9.33
CA GLY A 81 11.83 16.19 -10.54
C GLY A 81 11.54 17.69 -10.39
N GLU A 82 11.49 18.41 -11.51
CA GLU A 82 11.21 19.84 -11.52
C GLU A 82 9.79 20.17 -11.02
N ALA A 83 8.83 19.27 -11.24
CA ALA A 83 7.46 19.37 -10.74
C ALA A 83 7.10 18.12 -9.90
N PRO A 84 7.52 18.07 -8.62
CA PRO A 84 7.21 16.95 -7.75
C PRO A 84 5.70 16.76 -7.61
N ARG A 85 5.23 15.51 -7.67
CA ARG A 85 3.81 15.23 -7.55
C ARG A 85 3.53 13.97 -6.74
N LEU A 86 2.49 14.05 -5.93
CA LEU A 86 1.92 12.93 -5.20
C LEU A 86 1.27 11.96 -6.20
N ILE A 87 1.59 10.66 -6.11
CA ILE A 87 1.03 9.63 -6.99
C ILE A 87 0.28 8.52 -6.26
N GLY A 88 0.49 8.37 -4.95
CA GLY A 88 -0.11 7.30 -4.16
C GLY A 88 0.46 7.22 -2.75
N TRP A 89 0.33 6.04 -2.15
CA TRP A 89 0.83 5.78 -0.80
C TRP A 89 1.20 4.31 -0.61
N VAL A 90 2.05 4.08 0.41
CA VAL A 90 2.27 2.77 1.03
C VAL A 90 1.78 2.79 2.46
N ALA A 91 1.29 1.67 2.96
CA ALA A 91 0.83 1.55 4.34
C ALA A 91 1.14 0.17 4.91
N SER A 92 1.26 0.09 6.25
CA SER A 92 1.41 -1.18 6.97
C SER A 92 0.35 -1.32 8.05
N TYR A 93 0.01 -2.56 8.35
CA TYR A 93 -0.90 -2.96 9.41
C TYR A 93 -0.48 -4.32 9.97
N TYR A 94 -1.03 -4.71 11.12
CA TYR A 94 -0.69 -5.98 11.74
C TYR A 94 -1.76 -7.03 11.50
N LEU A 95 -1.34 -8.30 11.51
CA LEU A 95 -2.18 -9.47 11.35
C LEU A 95 -2.13 -10.34 12.62
N THR A 96 -3.27 -10.92 12.98
CA THR A 96 -3.35 -11.97 13.99
C THR A 96 -2.72 -13.27 13.48
N GLU A 97 -2.62 -14.30 14.35
CA GLU A 97 -2.21 -15.65 13.98
C GLU A 97 -3.09 -16.30 12.90
N TYR A 98 -4.36 -15.84 12.77
CA TYR A 98 -5.31 -16.28 11.73
C TYR A 98 -5.29 -15.41 10.47
N PHE A 99 -4.28 -14.52 10.33
CA PHE A 99 -4.15 -13.58 9.22
C PHE A 99 -5.35 -12.64 9.06
N MET A 100 -5.93 -12.23 10.18
CA MET A 100 -6.96 -11.20 10.24
C MET A 100 -6.33 -9.87 10.68
N PHE A 101 -6.85 -8.75 10.18
CA PHE A 101 -6.43 -7.42 10.62
C PHE A 101 -6.55 -7.27 12.14
N THR A 102 -5.53 -6.67 12.76
CA THR A 102 -5.56 -6.24 14.16
C THR A 102 -4.93 -4.86 14.33
N LYS A 103 -5.33 -4.15 15.38
CA LYS A 103 -4.69 -2.90 15.82
C LYS A 103 -3.50 -3.14 16.73
N ASP A 104 -3.43 -4.33 17.33
CA ASP A 104 -2.37 -4.72 18.23
C ASP A 104 -1.10 -5.01 17.42
N VAL A 105 0.04 -4.64 17.99
CA VAL A 105 1.35 -4.96 17.41
C VAL A 105 1.59 -6.46 17.54
N THR A 106 1.92 -7.09 16.44
CA THR A 106 2.26 -8.51 16.36
C THR A 106 3.57 -8.68 15.58
N ASP A 107 4.03 -9.92 15.47
CA ASP A 107 5.18 -10.29 14.63
C ASP A 107 4.86 -10.35 13.12
N ARG A 108 3.60 -10.12 12.72
CA ARG A 108 3.11 -10.20 11.33
C ARG A 108 2.72 -8.83 10.81
N CYS A 109 3.66 -8.16 10.19
CA CYS A 109 3.45 -6.85 9.58
C CYS A 109 3.05 -7.01 8.10
N ALA A 110 1.87 -6.58 7.73
CA ALA A 110 1.43 -6.57 6.32
C ALA A 110 1.65 -5.20 5.69
N VAL A 111 1.99 -5.21 4.40
CA VAL A 111 2.16 -3.99 3.58
C VAL A 111 1.12 -3.93 2.47
N GLY A 112 0.74 -2.70 2.11
CA GLY A 112 -0.09 -2.40 0.95
C GLY A 112 0.43 -1.18 0.20
N ILE A 113 0.05 -1.07 -1.05
CA ILE A 113 0.39 0.05 -1.92
C ILE A 113 -0.79 0.38 -2.83
N ASP A 114 -1.06 1.68 -2.97
CA ASP A 114 -2.01 2.22 -3.93
C ASP A 114 -1.37 3.32 -4.75
N ILE A 115 -1.55 3.26 -6.07
CA ILE A 115 -1.18 4.31 -7.03
C ILE A 115 -2.44 4.72 -7.79
N PRO A 116 -3.27 5.62 -7.21
CA PRO A 116 -4.45 6.16 -7.86
C PRO A 116 -4.13 6.96 -9.11
N ASP A 117 -3.00 7.68 -9.13
CA ASP A 117 -2.54 8.40 -10.32
C ASP A 117 -2.24 7.42 -11.46
N GLN A 118 -3.18 7.32 -12.40
CA GLN A 118 -3.06 6.40 -13.53
C GLN A 118 -1.88 6.72 -14.43
N SER A 119 -1.52 8.00 -14.55
CA SER A 119 -0.39 8.45 -15.38
C SER A 119 0.98 8.04 -14.82
N ALA A 120 1.03 7.68 -13.55
CA ALA A 120 2.24 7.19 -12.89
C ALA A 120 2.45 5.67 -13.04
N ARG A 121 1.46 4.95 -13.54
CA ARG A 121 1.54 3.49 -13.68
C ARG A 121 2.45 3.09 -14.84
N GLY A 122 3.05 1.90 -14.75
CA GLY A 122 3.96 1.38 -15.78
C GLY A 122 5.40 1.91 -15.71
N ASN A 123 5.71 2.86 -14.82
CA ASN A 123 7.03 3.45 -14.67
C ASN A 123 7.92 2.77 -13.59
N GLY A 124 7.50 1.63 -13.05
CA GLY A 124 8.26 0.92 -12.03
C GLY A 124 8.18 1.51 -10.61
N TYR A 125 7.45 2.61 -10.41
CA TYR A 125 7.37 3.30 -9.11
C TYR A 125 6.82 2.42 -7.97
N SER A 126 5.93 1.47 -8.28
CA SER A 126 5.41 0.54 -7.27
C SER A 126 6.48 -0.36 -6.69
N TYR A 127 7.42 -0.83 -7.51
CA TYR A 127 8.55 -1.65 -7.06
C TYR A 127 9.52 -0.86 -6.20
N GLN A 128 9.84 0.38 -6.63
CA GLN A 128 10.70 1.27 -5.86
C GLN A 128 10.06 1.61 -4.50
N ALA A 129 8.78 1.96 -4.48
CA ALA A 129 8.06 2.33 -3.28
C ALA A 129 7.93 1.17 -2.28
N LEU A 130 7.56 -0.03 -2.75
CA LEU A 130 7.49 -1.23 -1.90
C LEU A 130 8.87 -1.59 -1.34
N ARG A 131 9.91 -1.58 -2.16
CA ARG A 131 11.26 -1.82 -1.69
C ARG A 131 11.66 -0.85 -0.58
N LEU A 132 11.56 0.47 -0.84
CA LEU A 132 11.92 1.48 0.17
C LEU A 132 11.13 1.30 1.47
N PHE A 133 9.85 0.92 1.35
CA PHE A 133 9.01 0.74 2.53
C PHE A 133 9.33 -0.56 3.28
N ILE A 134 9.59 -1.65 2.57
CA ILE A 134 10.04 -2.92 3.18
C ILE A 134 11.38 -2.71 3.91
N ASP A 135 12.37 -2.09 3.25
CA ASP A 135 13.67 -1.78 3.86
C ASP A 135 13.51 -0.92 5.13
N TYR A 136 12.61 0.07 5.07
CA TYR A 136 12.28 0.90 6.23
C TYR A 136 11.70 0.06 7.39
N LEU A 137 10.74 -0.82 7.11
CA LEU A 137 10.12 -1.66 8.13
C LEU A 137 11.11 -2.63 8.76
N LEU A 138 11.96 -3.28 7.95
CA LEU A 138 13.01 -4.18 8.42
C LEU A 138 14.02 -3.43 9.31
N ALA A 139 14.41 -2.21 8.93
CA ALA A 139 15.29 -1.35 9.73
C ALA A 139 14.67 -0.92 11.07
N HIS A 140 13.31 -0.93 11.18
CA HIS A 140 12.57 -0.63 12.40
C HIS A 140 12.16 -1.89 13.18
N GLY A 141 12.78 -3.04 12.88
CA GLY A 141 12.65 -4.26 13.67
C GLY A 141 11.52 -5.21 13.25
N GLU A 142 10.77 -4.90 12.18
CA GLU A 142 9.83 -5.87 11.63
C GLU A 142 10.58 -7.05 11.04
N LYS A 143 10.13 -8.27 11.32
CA LYS A 143 10.82 -9.50 10.91
C LYS A 143 10.07 -10.26 9.83
N ASP A 144 8.74 -10.36 9.99
CA ASP A 144 7.86 -11.08 9.09
C ASP A 144 6.97 -10.09 8.34
N ILE A 145 7.28 -9.89 7.06
CA ILE A 145 6.54 -8.98 6.19
C ILE A 145 5.57 -9.79 5.33
N TYR A 146 4.32 -9.36 5.33
CA TYR A 146 3.23 -9.98 4.58
C TYR A 146 2.63 -8.99 3.59
N LEU A 147 1.85 -9.52 2.63
CA LEU A 147 1.01 -8.76 1.73
C LEU A 147 -0.30 -9.52 1.56
N GLN A 148 -1.43 -8.82 1.66
CA GLN A 148 -2.75 -9.43 1.42
C GLN A 148 -3.42 -8.83 0.21
N THR A 149 -4.06 -9.67 -0.59
CA THR A 149 -4.85 -9.26 -1.74
C THR A 149 -5.95 -10.29 -2.04
N TRP A 150 -6.59 -10.19 -3.17
CA TRP A 150 -7.60 -11.14 -3.64
C TRP A 150 -7.26 -11.66 -5.04
N SER A 151 -7.74 -12.83 -5.39
CA SER A 151 -7.34 -13.55 -6.61
C SER A 151 -7.71 -12.84 -7.93
N GLY A 152 -8.54 -11.80 -7.88
CA GLY A 152 -8.85 -10.96 -9.03
C GLY A 152 -7.93 -9.76 -9.20
N ASN A 153 -7.09 -9.43 -8.22
CA ASN A 153 -6.12 -8.33 -8.31
C ASN A 153 -4.79 -8.82 -8.90
N LEU A 154 -4.81 -9.18 -10.17
CA LEU A 154 -3.64 -9.71 -10.87
C LEU A 154 -2.45 -8.75 -10.86
N ARG A 155 -2.71 -7.44 -10.82
CA ARG A 155 -1.63 -6.42 -10.73
C ARG A 155 -0.85 -6.56 -9.43
N MET A 156 -1.56 -6.67 -8.30
CA MET A 156 -0.91 -6.82 -6.98
C MET A 156 -0.23 -8.18 -6.84
N ILE A 157 -0.84 -9.26 -7.35
CA ILE A 157 -0.23 -10.60 -7.37
C ILE A 157 1.12 -10.54 -8.10
N HIS A 158 1.13 -9.98 -9.31
CA HIS A 158 2.36 -9.85 -10.10
C HIS A 158 3.43 -9.01 -9.40
N ILE A 159 3.03 -7.89 -8.76
CA ILE A 159 3.96 -7.05 -7.98
C ILE A 159 4.52 -7.85 -6.79
N ALA A 160 3.67 -8.56 -6.05
CA ALA A 160 4.09 -9.36 -4.91
C ALA A 160 5.12 -10.41 -5.30
N GLU A 161 4.83 -11.23 -6.31
CA GLU A 161 5.73 -12.28 -6.81
C GLU A 161 7.08 -11.71 -7.26
N ARG A 162 7.05 -10.59 -7.99
CA ARG A 162 8.28 -9.96 -8.51
C ARG A 162 9.16 -9.36 -7.42
N VAL A 163 8.56 -8.85 -6.33
CA VAL A 163 9.28 -8.31 -5.16
C VAL A 163 9.86 -9.42 -4.28
N GLY A 164 9.41 -10.67 -4.48
CA GLY A 164 9.89 -11.82 -3.72
C GLY A 164 8.93 -12.33 -2.66
N PHE A 165 7.66 -11.95 -2.72
CA PHE A 165 6.64 -12.54 -1.87
C PHE A 165 6.18 -13.88 -2.43
N GLU A 166 5.87 -14.83 -1.54
CA GLU A 166 5.34 -16.15 -1.86
C GLU A 166 3.97 -16.33 -1.19
N GLU A 167 3.02 -16.92 -1.93
CA GLU A 167 1.70 -17.24 -1.37
C GLU A 167 1.86 -18.26 -0.22
N CYS A 168 1.42 -17.88 0.97
CA CYS A 168 1.47 -18.73 2.16
C CYS A 168 0.09 -19.15 2.67
N LEU A 169 -0.98 -18.44 2.26
CA LEU A 169 -2.34 -18.79 2.61
C LEU A 169 -3.31 -18.35 1.53
N ARG A 170 -4.22 -19.27 1.16
CA ARG A 170 -5.38 -19.02 0.28
C ARG A 170 -6.67 -19.37 1.02
N LYS A 171 -7.56 -18.42 1.16
CA LYS A 171 -8.92 -18.62 1.69
C LYS A 171 -9.89 -18.62 0.53
N THR A 172 -10.41 -19.79 0.16
CA THR A 172 -11.23 -19.98 -1.04
C THR A 172 -12.57 -19.26 -0.94
N ALA A 173 -12.93 -18.54 -1.99
CA ALA A 173 -14.26 -17.93 -2.22
C ALA A 173 -14.77 -17.02 -1.08
N ILE A 174 -13.87 -16.37 -0.32
CA ILE A 174 -14.24 -15.50 0.83
C ILE A 174 -14.53 -14.06 0.43
N ARG A 175 -14.27 -13.67 -0.82
CA ARG A 175 -14.48 -12.30 -1.31
C ARG A 175 -15.56 -12.31 -2.39
N MET A 176 -16.57 -11.46 -2.24
CA MET A 176 -17.55 -11.18 -3.27
C MET A 176 -17.16 -9.86 -3.94
N VAL A 177 -16.94 -9.87 -5.25
CA VAL A 177 -16.59 -8.69 -6.03
C VAL A 177 -17.39 -8.68 -7.32
N ARG A 178 -18.19 -7.67 -7.55
CA ARG A 178 -19.04 -7.55 -8.75
C ARG A 178 -19.83 -8.82 -9.07
N GLY A 179 -20.44 -9.41 -8.02
CA GLY A 179 -21.25 -10.61 -8.11
C GLY A 179 -20.50 -11.94 -8.33
N LYS A 180 -19.16 -11.92 -8.29
CA LYS A 180 -18.33 -13.13 -8.41
C LYS A 180 -17.56 -13.41 -7.13
N LYS A 181 -17.37 -14.69 -6.83
CA LYS A 181 -16.56 -15.14 -5.69
C LYS A 181 -15.07 -15.20 -6.08
N TYR A 182 -14.22 -14.71 -5.21
CA TYR A 182 -12.78 -14.73 -5.33
C TYR A 182 -12.12 -15.19 -4.03
N ASP A 183 -10.89 -15.68 -4.15
CA ASP A 183 -10.10 -16.09 -3.00
C ASP A 183 -9.45 -14.89 -2.34
N GLY A 184 -9.28 -14.95 -1.03
CA GLY A 184 -8.39 -14.07 -0.29
C GLY A 184 -6.99 -14.69 -0.26
N LEU A 185 -5.98 -13.95 -0.62
CA LEU A 185 -4.59 -14.37 -0.72
C LEU A 185 -3.75 -13.67 0.32
N THR A 186 -2.87 -14.41 0.99
CA THR A 186 -1.82 -13.87 1.85
C THR A 186 -0.48 -14.37 1.35
N PHE A 187 0.44 -13.45 1.16
CA PHE A 187 1.82 -13.69 0.75
C PHE A 187 2.74 -13.36 1.91
N ARG A 188 3.85 -14.08 2.04
CA ARG A 188 4.94 -13.80 2.97
C ARG A 188 6.20 -13.46 2.18
N LEU A 189 6.95 -12.46 2.63
CA LEU A 189 8.21 -12.09 2.00
C LEU A 189 9.23 -13.20 2.19
N ASN A 190 9.78 -13.71 1.09
CA ASN A 190 10.93 -14.61 1.09
C ASN A 190 12.19 -13.74 0.97
N MET A 191 13.03 -13.73 2.00
CA MET A 191 14.18 -12.83 2.08
C MET A 191 15.26 -13.12 1.01
N GLU A 192 15.41 -14.38 0.58
CA GLU A 192 16.35 -14.75 -0.49
C GLU A 192 15.87 -14.17 -1.83
N LYS A 193 14.60 -14.38 -2.18
CA LYS A 193 13.99 -13.80 -3.40
C LYS A 193 13.98 -12.28 -3.37
N TYR A 194 13.77 -11.69 -2.19
CA TYR A 194 13.81 -10.24 -2.02
C TYR A 194 15.23 -9.70 -2.27
N ALA A 195 16.26 -10.37 -1.77
CA ALA A 195 17.65 -10.02 -2.04
C ALA A 195 18.00 -10.14 -3.55
N GLU A 196 17.52 -11.20 -4.22
CA GLU A 196 17.66 -11.37 -5.67
C GLU A 196 16.96 -10.23 -6.43
N PHE A 197 15.74 -9.86 -6.02
CA PHE A 197 15.02 -8.74 -6.61
C PHE A 197 15.81 -7.44 -6.48
N ILE A 198 16.37 -7.14 -5.29
CA ILE A 198 17.19 -5.94 -5.07
C ILE A 198 18.42 -5.93 -5.99
N CYS A 199 19.16 -7.03 -6.06
CA CYS A 199 20.33 -7.15 -6.91
C CYS A 199 19.98 -6.92 -8.39
N ASN A 200 18.94 -7.56 -8.88
CA ASN A 200 18.51 -7.45 -10.27
C ASN A 200 17.97 -6.07 -10.64
N TYR A 201 17.30 -5.40 -9.70
CA TYR A 201 16.71 -4.08 -9.92
C TYR A 201 17.80 -3.00 -10.04
N PHE A 202 18.88 -3.07 -9.24
CA PHE A 202 19.92 -2.04 -9.22
C PHE A 202 21.05 -2.25 -10.20
N VAL A 203 21.32 -3.49 -10.62
CA VAL A 203 22.33 -3.75 -11.66
C VAL A 203 21.90 -3.16 -13.02
N ASN A 204 20.60 -3.00 -13.25
CA ASN A 204 20.05 -2.41 -14.47
C ASN A 204 19.88 -0.87 -14.40
N GLU A 205 20.19 -0.22 -13.28
CA GLU A 205 20.13 1.24 -13.11
C GLU A 205 21.51 1.95 -13.11
N SER A 206 22.60 1.17 -13.21
CA SER A 206 23.98 1.66 -13.36
C SER A 206 24.36 1.59 -14.81
#